data_03dffbd20bb168bd91c6647aa39da696
#
_entry.id   03dffbd20bb168bd91c6647aa39da696
#
_cell.length_a   1.000
_cell.length_b   1.000
_cell.length_c   1.000
_cell.angle_alpha   90.00
_cell.angle_beta   90.00
_cell.angle_gamma   90.00
#
_symmetry.space_group_name_H-M   'P 1'
#
loop_
_entity.id
_entity.type
_entity.pdbx_description
1 polymer ?
#
loop_
_entity_poly.entity_id
_entity_poly.type
_entity_poly.pdbx_seq_one_letter_code
_entity_poly.pdbx_strand_id
1 'polypeptide(L)' 'MYILPMILVNKIKLARVKNGDLTQQELADKVGCSRQTINSIEKGKFKPSIELVLKLSKVLDTKVEEMFYLETEEENK' A
#
# COMPACT_ATOMS: atom_id res chain seq x y z
N MET A 1 -23.94 6.41 -16.27
CA MET A 1 -23.26 7.16 -15.20
C MET A 1 -21.82 7.46 -15.61
N TYR A 2 -21.38 8.67 -15.42
CA TYR A 2 -20.00 9.06 -15.73
C TYR A 2 -19.10 8.86 -14.53
N ILE A 3 -17.98 8.14 -14.72
CA ILE A 3 -17.00 7.92 -13.67
C ILE A 3 -15.71 8.61 -14.09
N LEU A 4 -15.25 9.53 -13.26
CA LEU A 4 -13.97 10.21 -13.52
C LEU A 4 -12.80 9.21 -13.47
N PRO A 5 -11.79 9.38 -14.33
CA PRO A 5 -10.58 8.58 -14.22
C PRO A 5 -9.95 8.75 -12.83
N MET A 6 -9.61 7.64 -12.21
CA MET A 6 -9.03 7.62 -10.87
C MET A 6 -7.73 6.85 -10.87
N ILE A 7 -6.82 7.29 -10.02
CA ILE A 7 -5.51 6.68 -9.85
C ILE A 7 -5.46 6.08 -8.45
N LEU A 8 -5.01 4.84 -8.34
CA LEU A 8 -4.78 4.22 -7.04
C LEU A 8 -3.47 4.75 -6.48
N VAL A 9 -3.56 5.39 -5.32
CA VAL A 9 -2.40 5.89 -4.58
C VAL A 9 -2.10 4.92 -3.45
N ASN A 10 -0.82 4.58 -3.25
CA ASN A 10 -0.43 3.82 -2.08
C ASN A 10 0.63 4.56 -1.28
N LYS A 11 0.55 4.43 0.04
CA LYS A 11 1.47 5.05 0.99
C LYS A 11 2.17 3.99 1.84
N ILE A 12 2.34 2.79 1.30
CA ILE A 12 2.95 1.67 2.02
C ILE A 12 4.36 2.00 2.48
N LYS A 13 5.16 2.60 1.60
CA LYS A 13 6.54 2.96 1.97
C LYS A 13 6.55 3.94 3.14
N LEU A 14 5.69 4.95 3.11
CA LEU A 14 5.60 5.93 4.18
C LEU A 14 5.16 5.26 5.48
N ALA A 15 4.12 4.41 5.42
CA ALA A 15 3.63 3.70 6.60
C ALA A 15 4.70 2.78 7.17
N ARG A 16 5.46 2.10 6.32
CA ARG A 16 6.54 1.22 6.73
C ARG A 16 7.63 1.98 7.48
N VAL A 17 8.04 3.12 6.95
CA VAL A 17 9.06 3.96 7.58
C VAL A 17 8.58 4.54 8.90
N LYS A 18 7.33 5.00 8.97
CA LYS A 18 6.74 5.58 10.19
C LYS A 18 6.55 4.58 11.31
N ASN A 19 6.34 3.31 10.97
CA ASN A 19 5.97 2.29 11.96
C ASN A 19 7.12 1.32 12.19
N GLY A 20 8.20 1.83 12.81
CA GLY A 20 9.34 1.03 13.18
C GLY A 20 10.46 1.03 12.16
N ASP A 21 10.35 1.86 11.12
CA ASP A 21 11.36 1.95 10.06
C ASP A 21 11.69 0.57 9.48
N LEU A 22 10.66 -0.22 9.21
CA LEU A 22 10.81 -1.56 8.71
C LEU A 22 11.41 -1.57 7.30
N THR A 23 12.27 -2.54 7.02
CA THR A 23 12.71 -2.79 5.65
C THR A 23 11.60 -3.49 4.88
N GLN A 24 11.71 -3.52 3.56
CA GLN A 24 10.76 -4.27 2.73
C GLN A 24 10.75 -5.74 3.12
N GLN A 25 11.91 -6.32 3.41
CA GLN A 25 12.00 -7.71 3.80
C GLN A 25 11.33 -7.98 5.14
N GLU A 26 11.56 -7.10 6.11
CA GLU A 26 10.92 -7.23 7.42
C GLU A 26 9.40 -7.17 7.31
N LEU A 27 8.88 -6.23 6.52
CA LEU A 27 7.44 -6.14 6.31
C LEU A 27 6.91 -7.38 5.59
N ALA A 28 7.61 -7.85 4.55
CA ALA A 28 7.23 -9.04 3.81
C ALA A 28 7.14 -10.26 4.74
N ASP A 29 8.12 -10.43 5.61
CA ASP A 29 8.14 -11.53 6.58
C ASP A 29 6.94 -11.47 7.51
N LYS A 30 6.59 -10.26 7.97
CA LYS A 30 5.48 -10.09 8.91
C LYS A 30 4.11 -10.36 8.30
N VAL A 31 3.94 -10.10 7.01
CA VAL A 31 2.65 -10.31 6.34
C VAL A 31 2.61 -11.59 5.52
N GLY A 32 3.72 -12.32 5.43
CA GLY A 32 3.76 -13.62 4.77
C GLY A 32 3.81 -13.57 3.25
N CYS A 33 4.57 -12.62 2.71
CA CYS A 33 4.80 -12.56 1.26
C CYS A 33 6.28 -12.33 0.98
N SER A 34 6.66 -12.23 -0.30
CA SER A 34 8.05 -11.98 -0.67
C SER A 34 8.38 -10.49 -0.63
N ARG A 35 9.67 -10.18 -0.46
CA ARG A 35 10.15 -8.81 -0.56
C ARG A 35 9.80 -8.20 -1.92
N GLN A 36 9.90 -9.01 -2.98
CA GLN A 36 9.55 -8.54 -4.32
C GLN A 36 8.10 -8.10 -4.42
N THR A 37 7.19 -8.79 -3.72
CA THR A 37 5.77 -8.40 -3.68
C THR A 37 5.62 -7.02 -3.05
N ILE A 38 6.26 -6.78 -1.89
CA ILE A 38 6.22 -5.48 -1.23
C ILE A 38 6.77 -4.39 -2.16
N ASN A 39 7.93 -4.65 -2.77
CA ASN A 39 8.54 -3.70 -3.69
C ASN A 39 7.61 -3.36 -4.87
N SER A 40 6.96 -4.36 -5.44
CA SER A 40 6.04 -4.16 -6.56
C SER A 40 4.80 -3.37 -6.17
N ILE A 41 4.29 -3.60 -4.95
CA ILE A 41 3.17 -2.81 -4.42
C ILE A 41 3.59 -1.35 -4.27
N GLU A 42 4.74 -1.11 -3.65
CA GLU A 42 5.22 0.26 -3.42
C GLU A 42 5.43 1.02 -4.72
N LYS A 43 5.83 0.33 -5.77
CA LYS A 43 6.01 0.92 -7.11
C LYS A 43 4.72 1.06 -7.91
N GLY A 44 3.60 0.59 -7.37
CA GLY A 44 2.32 0.64 -8.06
C GLY A 44 2.18 -0.38 -9.19
N LYS A 45 3.06 -1.37 -9.26
CA LYS A 45 3.05 -2.39 -10.32
C LYS A 45 2.19 -3.60 -9.99
N PHE A 46 1.87 -3.80 -8.72
CA PHE A 46 1.08 -4.92 -8.26
C PHE A 46 0.02 -4.44 -7.29
N LYS A 47 -1.23 -4.85 -7.53
CA LYS A 47 -2.35 -4.52 -6.65
C LYS A 47 -2.55 -5.69 -5.69
N PRO A 48 -2.41 -5.47 -4.38
CA PRO A 48 -2.52 -6.57 -3.42
C PRO A 48 -3.96 -7.06 -3.28
N SER A 49 -4.11 -8.29 -2.84
CA SER A 49 -5.41 -8.84 -2.48
C SER A 49 -5.95 -8.11 -1.25
N ILE A 50 -7.27 -8.19 -1.05
CA ILE A 50 -7.90 -7.59 0.13
C ILE A 50 -7.30 -8.18 1.41
N GLU A 51 -7.06 -9.49 1.43
CA GLU A 51 -6.46 -10.15 2.59
C GLU A 51 -5.09 -9.56 2.92
N LEU A 52 -4.24 -9.37 1.90
CA LEU A 52 -2.92 -8.79 2.12
C LEU A 52 -3.01 -7.35 2.61
N VAL A 53 -3.95 -6.57 2.05
CA VAL A 53 -4.18 -5.18 2.49
C VAL A 53 -4.54 -5.14 3.98
N LEU A 54 -5.41 -6.03 4.43
CA LEU A 54 -5.82 -6.08 5.84
C LEU A 54 -4.66 -6.49 6.74
N LYS A 55 -3.81 -7.41 6.29
CA LYS A 55 -2.61 -7.78 7.04
C LYS A 55 -1.64 -6.61 7.16
N LEU A 56 -1.43 -5.89 6.06
CA LEU A 56 -0.58 -4.70 6.06
C LEU A 56 -1.10 -3.66 7.04
N SER A 57 -2.41 -3.43 7.04
CA SER A 57 -3.04 -2.47 7.95
C SER A 57 -2.77 -2.83 9.40
N LYS A 58 -2.88 -4.10 9.75
CA LYS A 58 -2.65 -4.56 11.13
C LYS A 58 -1.19 -4.46 11.51
N VAL A 59 -0.29 -4.92 10.65
CA VAL A 59 1.15 -4.92 10.95
C VAL A 59 1.69 -3.50 11.06
N LEU A 60 1.20 -2.60 10.22
CA LEU A 60 1.67 -1.22 10.19
C LEU A 60 0.86 -0.28 11.11
N ASP A 61 -0.14 -0.83 11.80
CA ASP A 61 -1.01 -0.04 12.68
C ASP A 61 -1.50 1.22 11.96
N THR A 62 -1.93 1.06 10.72
CA THR A 62 -2.35 2.15 9.85
C THR A 62 -3.65 1.76 9.16
N LYS A 63 -4.60 2.67 9.14
CA LYS A 63 -5.89 2.41 8.49
C LYS A 63 -5.72 2.17 7.01
N VAL A 64 -6.54 1.25 6.45
CA VAL A 64 -6.47 0.92 5.02
C VAL A 64 -6.57 2.18 4.16
N GLU A 65 -7.52 3.05 4.46
CA GLU A 65 -7.75 4.27 3.67
C GLU A 65 -6.64 5.30 3.79
N GLU A 66 -5.73 5.15 4.74
CA GLU A 66 -4.53 5.98 4.85
C GLU A 66 -3.39 5.41 4.00
N MET A 67 -3.42 4.11 3.72
CA MET A 67 -2.40 3.43 2.93
C MET A 67 -2.75 3.35 1.45
N PHE A 68 -4.04 3.15 1.16
CA PHE A 68 -4.53 2.99 -0.22
C PHE A 68 -5.77 3.85 -0.40
N TYR A 69 -5.78 4.67 -1.43
CA TYR A 69 -6.95 5.47 -1.77
C TYR A 69 -6.92 5.86 -3.23
N LEU A 70 -8.06 6.35 -3.70
CA LEU A 70 -8.19 6.79 -5.08
C LEU A 70 -8.15 8.31 -5.14
N GLU A 71 -7.44 8.81 -6.14
CA GLU A 71 -7.44 10.23 -6.47
C GLU A 71 -7.89 10.38 -7.92
N THR A 72 -8.57 11.48 -8.24
CA THR A 72 -8.83 11.81 -9.64
C THR A 72 -7.54 12.33 -10.25
N GLU A 73 -7.43 12.26 -11.57
CA GLU A 73 -6.24 12.80 -12.25
C GLU A 73 -6.06 14.29 -11.97
N GLU A 74 -7.16 15.02 -11.80
CA GLU A 74 -7.10 16.45 -11.49
C GLU A 74 -6.48 16.72 -10.12
N GLU A 75 -6.81 15.87 -9.11
CA GLU A 75 -6.27 16.00 -7.77
C GLU A 75 -4.79 15.66 -7.71
N ASN A 76 -4.34 14.81 -8.64
CA ASN A 76 -2.97 14.28 -8.64
C ASN A 76 -1.99 15.13 -9.48
N LYS A 77 -2.41 16.27 -9.98
CA LYS A 77 -1.54 17.15 -10.75
C LYS A 77 -0.64 18.02 -9.88
#